data_c8e6da3c8ff4b64f6eb7960e28fcf863
#
_entry.id   c8e6da3c8ff4b64f6eb7960e28fcf863
#
_cell.length_a   1.000
_cell.length_b   1.000
_cell.length_c   1.000
_cell.angle_alpha   90.00
_cell.angle_beta   90.00
_cell.angle_gamma   90.00
#
_symmetry.space_group_name_H-M   'P 1'
#
loop_
_entity.id
_entity.type
_entity.pdbx_description
1 polymer ?
#
loop_
_entity_poly.entity_id
_entity_poly.type
_entity_poly.pdbx_seq_one_letter_code
_entity_poly.pdbx_strand_id
1 'polypeptide(L)'
;MDAVCARIRAVAFDLDNTLARSRKPMLPWMAERFSTLTTLLPVAVITGGRYGLVISQILDVLDAHADRSHLHLMPTSGTRYYRWDGDDWRCVYAHDLGADLRDAAVASLTDHAKELGLWLEDTWGPRIEDRGSQITFSALGQQAPVEIRERWDPDGAKRNGLVRAVAADLPELEVRAGGTTSVDISLRGYDKAFAIRELAASLDLPVDRIMFVGDRMSPDGNDYPAAEAGSLAVHVTGPEDTARLCDELIARLS
;
A
#
# COMPACT_ATOMS: atom_id res chain seq x y z
N MET A 1 17.23 -16.23 11.26
CA MET A 1 17.28 -15.68 9.90
C MET A 1 17.69 -16.72 8.85
N ASP A 2 18.72 -17.54 9.05
CA ASP A 2 19.20 -18.50 8.02
C ASP A 2 18.13 -19.49 7.52
N ALA A 3 17.33 -20.07 8.43
CA ALA A 3 16.23 -20.95 8.04
C ALA A 3 15.12 -20.22 7.26
N VAL A 4 14.95 -18.92 7.47
CA VAL A 4 13.99 -18.08 6.74
C VAL A 4 14.54 -17.79 5.35
N CYS A 5 15.78 -17.33 5.23
CA CYS A 5 16.42 -17.04 3.94
C CYS A 5 16.48 -18.28 3.03
N ALA A 6 16.69 -19.46 3.59
CA ALA A 6 16.66 -20.71 2.82
C ALA A 6 15.26 -21.01 2.21
N ARG A 7 14.20 -20.47 2.83
CA ARG A 7 12.81 -20.71 2.42
C ARG A 7 12.27 -19.67 1.46
N ILE A 8 12.61 -18.40 1.63
CA ILE A 8 12.05 -17.30 0.81
C ILE A 8 12.50 -17.40 -0.65
N ARG A 9 11.63 -17.01 -1.54
CA ARG A 9 11.85 -16.90 -2.98
C ARG A 9 11.43 -15.55 -3.55
N ALA A 10 10.77 -14.73 -2.74
CA ALA A 10 10.42 -13.36 -3.06
C ALA A 10 10.24 -12.55 -1.76
N VAL A 11 10.41 -11.23 -1.85
CA VAL A 11 10.13 -10.30 -0.75
C VAL A 11 9.15 -9.25 -1.23
N ALA A 12 8.09 -9.04 -0.47
CA ALA A 12 7.11 -7.98 -0.69
C ALA A 12 7.18 -6.95 0.46
N PHE A 13 7.11 -5.69 0.12
CA PHE A 13 7.15 -4.59 1.09
C PHE A 13 5.88 -3.75 1.00
N ASP A 14 5.36 -3.33 2.14
CA ASP A 14 4.59 -2.10 2.19
C ASP A 14 5.49 -0.90 1.87
N LEU A 15 4.91 0.25 1.58
CA LEU A 15 5.65 1.44 1.15
C LEU A 15 5.75 2.48 2.27
N ASP A 16 4.62 3.04 2.70
CA ASP A 16 4.57 4.14 3.65
C ASP A 16 4.95 3.69 5.06
N ASN A 17 5.96 4.30 5.66
CA ASN A 17 6.59 3.94 6.94
C ASN A 17 7.24 2.54 6.98
N THR A 18 7.39 1.91 5.84
CA THR A 18 8.13 0.66 5.66
C THR A 18 9.39 0.90 4.82
N LEU A 19 9.27 1.20 3.53
CA LEU A 19 10.40 1.55 2.66
C LEU A 19 10.76 3.04 2.71
N ALA A 20 9.76 3.89 2.92
CA ALA A 20 9.91 5.34 2.94
C ALA A 20 8.98 5.96 3.99
N ARG A 21 9.29 7.15 4.46
CA ARG A 21 8.33 7.92 5.27
C ARG A 21 7.10 8.25 4.43
N SER A 22 5.94 8.28 5.08
CA SER A 22 4.65 8.46 4.39
C SER A 22 4.68 9.59 3.35
N ARG A 23 4.42 9.21 2.09
CA ARG A 23 4.40 10.09 0.91
C ARG A 23 5.73 10.81 0.61
N LYS A 24 6.85 10.28 1.10
CA LYS A 24 8.20 10.79 0.78
C LYS A 24 8.96 9.75 -0.04
N PRO A 25 9.88 10.18 -0.91
CA PRO A 25 10.76 9.24 -1.61
C PRO A 25 11.58 8.39 -0.63
N MET A 26 11.95 7.19 -1.04
CA MET A 26 13.01 6.43 -0.35
C MET A 26 14.27 7.30 -0.25
N LEU A 27 14.91 7.25 0.90
CA LEU A 27 16.22 7.89 1.06
C LEU A 27 17.30 7.08 0.31
N PRO A 28 18.40 7.73 -0.15
CA PRO A 28 19.41 7.06 -0.96
C PRO A 28 19.94 5.75 -0.37
N TRP A 29 20.16 5.70 0.94
CA TRP A 29 20.61 4.50 1.62
C TRP A 29 19.60 3.33 1.60
N MET A 30 18.28 3.63 1.50
CA MET A 30 17.24 2.61 1.32
C MET A 30 17.13 2.22 -0.15
N ALA A 31 17.19 3.20 -1.07
CA ALA A 31 17.14 2.96 -2.50
C ALA A 31 18.26 2.00 -2.97
N GLU A 32 19.48 2.18 -2.45
CA GLU A 32 20.62 1.28 -2.71
C GLU A 32 20.33 -0.16 -2.30
N ARG A 33 19.84 -0.38 -1.06
CA ARG A 33 19.50 -1.70 -0.53
C ARG A 33 18.36 -2.36 -1.28
N PHE A 34 17.30 -1.59 -1.52
CA PHE A 34 16.14 -2.05 -2.27
C PHE A 34 16.54 -2.47 -3.69
N SER A 35 17.35 -1.65 -4.37
CA SER A 35 17.88 -1.95 -5.71
C SER A 35 18.76 -3.21 -5.70
N THR A 36 19.61 -3.37 -4.70
CA THR A 36 20.45 -4.58 -4.55
C THR A 36 19.58 -5.82 -4.37
N LEU A 37 18.53 -5.77 -3.56
CA LEU A 37 17.61 -6.90 -3.40
C LEU A 37 16.99 -7.34 -4.73
N THR A 38 16.67 -6.41 -5.62
CA THR A 38 16.09 -6.76 -6.94
C THR A 38 17.03 -7.58 -7.82
N THR A 39 18.35 -7.51 -7.58
CA THR A 39 19.32 -8.35 -8.32
C THR A 39 19.42 -9.78 -7.79
N LEU A 40 18.89 -10.04 -6.58
CA LEU A 40 19.02 -11.32 -5.90
C LEU A 40 17.75 -12.18 -6.00
N LEU A 41 16.57 -11.54 -6.00
CA LEU A 41 15.28 -12.23 -6.03
C LEU A 41 14.13 -11.28 -6.45
N PRO A 42 12.94 -11.79 -6.80
CA PRO A 42 11.77 -11.00 -7.04
C PRO A 42 11.37 -10.14 -5.83
N VAL A 43 11.15 -8.85 -6.06
CA VAL A 43 10.76 -7.86 -5.05
C VAL A 43 9.44 -7.23 -5.43
N ALA A 44 8.49 -7.18 -4.50
CA ALA A 44 7.21 -6.51 -4.71
C ALA A 44 7.05 -5.29 -3.82
N VAL A 45 6.33 -4.28 -4.32
CA VAL A 45 5.81 -3.16 -3.52
C VAL A 45 4.29 -3.25 -3.53
N ILE A 46 3.70 -3.51 -2.35
CA ILE A 46 2.25 -3.63 -2.15
C ILE A 46 1.79 -2.49 -1.25
N THR A 47 1.12 -1.50 -1.81
CA THR A 47 0.74 -0.29 -1.08
C THR A 47 -0.72 0.10 -1.31
N GLY A 48 -1.37 0.71 -0.32
CA GLY A 48 -2.67 1.37 -0.50
C GLY A 48 -2.60 2.65 -1.35
N GLY A 49 -1.39 3.17 -1.59
CA GLY A 49 -1.17 4.34 -2.44
C GLY A 49 -1.43 4.07 -3.93
N ARG A 50 -1.70 5.15 -4.69
CA ARG A 50 -1.85 5.05 -6.16
C ARG A 50 -0.51 4.85 -6.86
N TYR A 51 -0.54 4.40 -8.11
CA TYR A 51 0.66 4.16 -8.93
C TYR A 51 1.60 5.39 -9.03
N GLY A 52 1.04 6.61 -9.15
CA GLY A 52 1.86 7.83 -9.17
C GLY A 52 2.68 8.05 -7.88
N LEU A 53 2.25 7.52 -6.73
CA LEU A 53 3.06 7.53 -5.50
C LEU A 53 4.20 6.50 -5.59
N VAL A 54 3.95 5.33 -6.16
CA VAL A 54 5.01 4.33 -6.40
C VAL A 54 6.09 4.89 -7.33
N ILE A 55 5.70 5.64 -8.37
CA ILE A 55 6.66 6.35 -9.23
C ILE A 55 7.53 7.28 -8.40
N SER A 56 6.92 8.25 -7.72
CA SER A 56 7.66 9.31 -7.02
C SER A 56 8.43 8.83 -5.79
N GLN A 57 7.96 7.77 -5.13
CA GLN A 57 8.59 7.27 -3.91
C GLN A 57 9.65 6.18 -4.16
N ILE A 58 9.52 5.40 -5.24
CA ILE A 58 10.37 4.26 -5.57
C ILE A 58 11.08 4.46 -6.89
N LEU A 59 10.35 4.57 -8.02
CA LEU A 59 10.94 4.47 -9.35
C LEU A 59 11.86 5.65 -9.69
N ASP A 60 11.50 6.86 -9.28
CA ASP A 60 12.30 8.08 -9.52
C ASP A 60 13.63 8.11 -8.74
N VAL A 61 13.75 7.28 -7.70
CA VAL A 61 14.93 7.21 -6.83
C VAL A 61 15.63 5.86 -6.86
N LEU A 62 15.18 4.96 -7.75
CA LEU A 62 15.76 3.63 -7.91
C LEU A 62 17.17 3.74 -8.48
N ASP A 63 18.13 2.99 -7.92
CA ASP A 63 19.50 2.96 -8.42
C ASP A 63 19.58 2.32 -9.83
N ALA A 64 20.59 2.73 -10.59
CA ALA A 64 20.78 2.28 -11.97
C ALA A 64 21.04 0.76 -12.08
N HIS A 65 21.56 0.12 -11.02
CA HIS A 65 21.84 -1.31 -10.98
C HIS A 65 20.62 -2.19 -10.67
N ALA A 66 19.47 -1.56 -10.33
CA ALA A 66 18.26 -2.31 -10.00
C ALA A 66 17.77 -3.15 -11.18
N ASP A 67 17.45 -4.40 -10.92
CA ASP A 67 16.79 -5.28 -11.89
C ASP A 67 15.28 -5.02 -11.90
N ARG A 68 14.84 -4.18 -12.85
CA ARG A 68 13.42 -3.85 -13.01
C ARG A 68 12.55 -5.05 -13.40
N SER A 69 13.15 -6.08 -14.02
CA SER A 69 12.41 -7.29 -14.40
C SER A 69 11.96 -8.11 -13.19
N HIS A 70 12.65 -7.95 -12.07
CA HIS A 70 12.31 -8.56 -10.78
C HIS A 70 11.35 -7.71 -9.93
N LEU A 71 11.00 -6.49 -10.39
CA LEU A 71 10.07 -5.63 -9.64
C LEU A 71 8.61 -5.91 -10.00
N HIS A 72 7.79 -6.02 -8.96
CA HIS A 72 6.35 -6.18 -9.00
C HIS A 72 5.71 -5.01 -8.27
N LEU A 73 4.96 -4.16 -8.98
CA LEU A 73 4.35 -2.98 -8.38
C LEU A 73 2.85 -3.20 -8.27
N MET A 74 2.34 -3.23 -7.04
CA MET A 74 0.95 -3.54 -6.72
C MET A 74 0.32 -2.40 -5.89
N PRO A 75 0.06 -1.24 -6.52
CA PRO A 75 -0.64 -0.12 -5.88
C PRO A 75 -2.10 -0.45 -5.59
N THR A 76 -2.76 0.44 -4.81
CA THR A 76 -4.17 0.31 -4.41
C THR A 76 -4.49 -1.08 -3.84
N SER A 77 -3.62 -1.55 -2.93
CA SER A 77 -3.70 -2.87 -2.27
C SER A 77 -3.74 -4.05 -3.25
N GLY A 78 -3.05 -3.92 -4.39
CA GLY A 78 -2.96 -4.97 -5.40
C GLY A 78 -4.13 -5.03 -6.39
N THR A 79 -5.08 -4.10 -6.33
CA THR A 79 -6.14 -4.00 -7.35
C THR A 79 -5.61 -3.60 -8.71
N ARG A 80 -4.39 -3.06 -8.76
CA ARG A 80 -3.62 -2.84 -9.97
C ARG A 80 -2.26 -3.50 -9.84
N TYR A 81 -1.74 -4.02 -10.95
CA TYR A 81 -0.47 -4.68 -11.00
C TYR A 81 0.33 -4.24 -12.22
N TYR A 82 1.56 -3.83 -12.00
CA TYR A 82 2.46 -3.36 -13.05
C TYR A 82 3.75 -4.18 -13.06
N ARG A 83 4.25 -4.45 -14.26
CA ARG A 83 5.51 -5.13 -14.53
C ARG A 83 6.33 -4.35 -15.55
N TRP A 84 7.64 -4.49 -15.44
CA TRP A 84 8.57 -4.03 -16.46
C TRP A 84 8.57 -4.99 -17.66
N ASP A 85 8.40 -4.48 -18.88
CA ASP A 85 8.38 -5.30 -20.11
C ASP A 85 9.72 -5.28 -20.87
N GLY A 86 10.74 -4.59 -20.34
CA GLY A 86 12.03 -4.37 -20.94
C GLY A 86 12.24 -2.93 -21.40
N ASP A 87 11.17 -2.17 -21.60
CA ASP A 87 11.18 -0.79 -22.09
C ASP A 87 10.36 0.15 -21.20
N ASP A 88 9.19 -0.30 -20.74
CA ASP A 88 8.26 0.53 -19.94
C ASP A 88 7.51 -0.31 -18.89
N TRP A 89 6.84 0.37 -17.96
CA TRP A 89 5.95 -0.23 -16.98
C TRP A 89 4.57 -0.49 -17.58
N ARG A 90 4.18 -1.76 -17.70
CA ARG A 90 2.87 -2.18 -18.22
C ARG A 90 1.94 -2.59 -17.11
N CYS A 91 0.71 -2.09 -17.18
CA CYS A 91 -0.38 -2.56 -16.35
C CYS A 91 -0.78 -3.96 -16.81
N VAL A 92 -0.57 -4.96 -15.95
CA VAL A 92 -0.93 -6.37 -16.22
C VAL A 92 -2.42 -6.57 -16.04
N TYR A 93 -2.97 -6.00 -14.94
CA TYR A 93 -4.40 -5.95 -14.70
C TYR A 93 -4.80 -4.72 -13.88
N ALA A 94 -6.09 -4.36 -13.97
CA ALA A 94 -6.74 -3.36 -13.13
C ALA A 94 -8.17 -3.81 -12.82
N HIS A 95 -8.52 -3.86 -11.54
CA HIS A 95 -9.86 -4.14 -11.04
C HIS A 95 -10.53 -2.84 -10.64
N ASP A 96 -11.01 -2.07 -11.62
CA ASP A 96 -11.61 -0.76 -11.40
C ASP A 96 -13.07 -0.87 -10.92
N LEU A 97 -13.48 0.09 -10.10
CA LEU A 97 -14.88 0.26 -9.71
C LEU A 97 -15.71 0.64 -10.94
N GLY A 98 -16.85 0.00 -11.12
CA GLY A 98 -17.83 0.42 -12.11
C GLY A 98 -18.33 1.85 -11.85
N ALA A 99 -18.81 2.53 -12.87
CA ALA A 99 -19.25 3.93 -12.76
C ALA A 99 -20.32 4.12 -11.67
N ASP A 100 -21.34 3.25 -11.64
CA ASP A 100 -22.42 3.35 -10.66
C ASP A 100 -21.94 3.21 -9.22
N LEU A 101 -21.02 2.25 -8.95
CA LEU A 101 -20.43 2.07 -7.61
C LEU A 101 -19.52 3.23 -7.22
N ARG A 102 -18.81 3.81 -8.18
CA ARG A 102 -17.97 4.97 -7.99
C ARG A 102 -18.80 6.20 -7.59
N ASP A 103 -19.86 6.47 -8.33
CA ASP A 103 -20.77 7.59 -8.08
C ASP A 103 -21.47 7.43 -6.73
N ALA A 104 -21.94 6.22 -6.40
CA ALA A 104 -22.52 5.91 -5.09
C ALA A 104 -21.52 6.11 -3.95
N ALA A 105 -20.25 5.67 -4.12
CA ALA A 105 -19.20 5.86 -3.13
C ALA A 105 -18.89 7.34 -2.88
N VAL A 106 -18.80 8.15 -3.94
CA VAL A 106 -18.55 9.59 -3.84
C VAL A 106 -19.72 10.29 -3.16
N ALA A 107 -20.96 9.94 -3.50
CA ALA A 107 -22.17 10.51 -2.89
C ALA A 107 -22.23 10.19 -1.40
N SER A 108 -22.14 8.92 -1.00
CA SER A 108 -22.21 8.48 0.40
C SER A 108 -21.09 9.11 1.25
N LEU A 109 -19.83 9.13 0.75
CA LEU A 109 -18.72 9.83 1.43
C LEU A 109 -19.01 11.32 1.63
N THR A 110 -19.54 12.00 0.62
CA THR A 110 -19.81 13.42 0.65
C THR A 110 -20.90 13.76 1.70
N ASP A 111 -21.99 13.01 1.67
CA ASP A 111 -23.14 13.25 2.52
C ASP A 111 -22.80 12.96 3.99
N HIS A 112 -22.25 11.80 4.30
CA HIS A 112 -21.85 11.44 5.66
C HIS A 112 -20.69 12.29 6.19
N ALA A 113 -19.74 12.71 5.35
CA ALA A 113 -18.70 13.64 5.78
C ALA A 113 -19.27 15.01 6.18
N LYS A 114 -20.30 15.50 5.49
CA LYS A 114 -21.01 16.73 5.86
C LYS A 114 -21.79 16.56 7.15
N GLU A 115 -22.59 15.50 7.27
CA GLU A 115 -23.38 15.17 8.46
C GLU A 115 -22.53 15.07 9.74
N LEU A 116 -21.35 14.46 9.61
CA LEU A 116 -20.42 14.27 10.72
C LEU A 116 -19.49 15.48 10.96
N GLY A 117 -19.63 16.57 10.19
CA GLY A 117 -18.79 17.77 10.33
C GLY A 117 -17.34 17.56 9.90
N LEU A 118 -17.09 16.56 9.02
CA LEU A 118 -15.76 16.23 8.50
C LEU A 118 -15.48 16.86 7.13
N TRP A 119 -16.48 17.52 6.54
CA TRP A 119 -16.36 18.25 5.28
C TRP A 119 -15.88 19.68 5.53
N LEU A 120 -14.58 19.85 5.72
CA LEU A 120 -13.98 21.15 6.02
C LEU A 120 -13.99 22.06 4.78
N GLU A 121 -14.16 23.38 4.96
CA GLU A 121 -14.16 24.33 3.84
C GLU A 121 -12.75 24.48 3.25
N ASP A 122 -11.76 24.69 4.11
CA ASP A 122 -10.37 24.84 3.72
C ASP A 122 -9.62 23.49 3.78
N THR A 123 -9.03 23.09 2.67
CA THR A 123 -8.28 21.83 2.56
C THR A 123 -7.01 21.97 1.74
N TRP A 124 -6.06 21.11 2.01
CA TRP A 124 -4.83 20.97 1.21
C TRP A 124 -5.08 20.01 0.03
N GLY A 125 -5.55 20.56 -1.08
CA GLY A 125 -5.91 19.81 -2.28
C GLY A 125 -7.28 19.10 -2.18
N PRO A 126 -7.60 18.23 -3.15
CA PRO A 126 -8.91 17.58 -3.23
C PRO A 126 -9.17 16.66 -2.03
N ARG A 127 -10.42 16.63 -1.58
CA ARG A 127 -10.86 15.72 -0.50
C ARG A 127 -11.08 14.31 -0.99
N ILE A 128 -11.66 14.18 -2.18
CA ILE A 128 -11.95 12.89 -2.81
C ILE A 128 -10.95 12.69 -3.96
N GLU A 129 -10.34 11.52 -4.00
CA GLU A 129 -9.45 11.08 -5.06
C GLU A 129 -10.01 9.77 -5.64
N ASP A 130 -10.32 9.79 -6.93
CA ASP A 130 -10.62 8.58 -7.70
C ASP A 130 -9.31 7.98 -8.20
N ARG A 131 -9.04 6.74 -7.80
CA ARG A 131 -7.87 5.94 -8.19
C ARG A 131 -8.22 4.82 -9.17
N GLY A 132 -9.44 4.84 -9.69
CA GLY A 132 -10.01 3.82 -10.55
C GLY A 132 -10.58 2.63 -9.77
N SER A 133 -9.73 1.87 -9.12
CA SER A 133 -10.09 0.72 -8.28
C SER A 133 -10.42 1.06 -6.83
N GLN A 134 -10.22 2.33 -6.43
CA GLN A 134 -10.39 2.81 -5.07
C GLN A 134 -10.82 4.27 -5.09
N ILE A 135 -11.78 4.62 -4.23
CA ILE A 135 -12.13 6.01 -3.92
C ILE A 135 -11.57 6.33 -2.54
N THR A 136 -10.80 7.40 -2.43
CA THR A 136 -10.22 7.84 -1.16
C THR A 136 -10.77 9.21 -0.77
N PHE A 137 -11.36 9.30 0.41
CA PHE A 137 -11.69 10.57 1.07
C PHE A 137 -10.56 10.95 2.04
N SER A 138 -10.18 12.22 2.08
CA SER A 138 -9.30 12.80 3.11
C SER A 138 -9.91 14.09 3.63
N ALA A 139 -10.25 14.13 4.90
CA ALA A 139 -10.93 15.29 5.51
C ALA A 139 -10.13 16.60 5.38
N LEU A 140 -8.81 16.52 5.49
CA LEU A 140 -7.89 17.65 5.35
C LEU A 140 -7.41 17.89 3.90
N GLY A 141 -7.85 17.05 2.95
CA GLY A 141 -7.33 17.03 1.59
C GLY A 141 -6.07 16.17 1.44
N GLN A 142 -5.79 15.77 0.20
CA GLN A 142 -4.73 14.79 -0.10
C GLN A 142 -3.31 15.30 0.12
N GLN A 143 -3.11 16.63 0.22
CA GLN A 143 -1.79 17.28 0.32
C GLN A 143 -1.52 17.89 1.71
N ALA A 144 -2.34 17.58 2.71
CA ALA A 144 -2.17 18.12 4.06
C ALA A 144 -0.81 17.75 4.66
N PRO A 145 -0.14 18.69 5.38
CA PRO A 145 1.12 18.42 6.08
C PRO A 145 1.00 17.25 7.08
N VAL A 146 2.08 16.47 7.22
CA VAL A 146 2.08 15.25 8.05
C VAL A 146 1.71 15.56 9.50
N GLU A 147 2.30 16.61 10.07
CA GLU A 147 2.12 17.01 11.46
C GLU A 147 0.66 17.42 11.77
N ILE A 148 -0.03 17.99 10.77
CA ILE A 148 -1.44 18.36 10.91
C ILE A 148 -2.32 17.11 10.80
N ARG A 149 -2.02 16.21 9.88
CA ARG A 149 -2.75 14.95 9.70
C ARG A 149 -2.69 14.08 10.96
N GLU A 150 -1.52 13.95 11.57
CA GLU A 150 -1.32 13.13 12.78
C GLU A 150 -2.11 13.62 13.98
N ARG A 151 -2.32 14.95 14.09
CA ARG A 151 -3.06 15.59 15.19
C ARG A 151 -4.58 15.64 14.99
N TRP A 152 -5.06 15.42 13.76
CA TRP A 152 -6.46 15.62 13.42
C TRP A 152 -7.40 14.57 14.00
N ASP A 153 -6.99 13.31 13.99
CA ASP A 153 -7.78 12.16 14.43
C ASP A 153 -6.87 11.08 15.06
N PRO A 154 -6.21 11.42 16.20
CA PRO A 154 -5.17 10.56 16.78
C PRO A 154 -5.71 9.22 17.28
N ASP A 155 -6.96 9.17 17.73
CA ASP A 155 -7.65 7.96 18.20
C ASP A 155 -8.46 7.25 17.10
N GLY A 156 -8.53 7.82 15.89
CA GLY A 156 -9.28 7.27 14.76
C GLY A 156 -10.80 7.36 14.87
N ALA A 157 -11.33 8.03 15.90
CA ALA A 157 -12.77 8.07 16.17
C ALA A 157 -13.58 8.70 15.02
N LYS A 158 -13.07 9.78 14.42
CA LYS A 158 -13.71 10.48 13.29
C LYS A 158 -13.77 9.59 12.05
N ARG A 159 -12.62 9.00 11.65
CA ARG A 159 -12.55 8.09 10.49
C ARG A 159 -13.45 6.88 10.69
N ASN A 160 -13.39 6.25 11.87
CA ASN A 160 -14.20 5.08 12.18
C ASN A 160 -15.69 5.40 12.20
N GLY A 161 -16.09 6.63 12.59
CA GLY A 161 -17.45 7.12 12.46
C GLY A 161 -17.91 7.15 11.00
N LEU A 162 -17.11 7.75 10.14
CA LEU A 162 -17.39 7.85 8.71
C LEU A 162 -17.39 6.46 8.03
N VAL A 163 -16.43 5.60 8.37
CA VAL A 163 -16.37 4.21 7.86
C VAL A 163 -17.69 3.47 8.15
N ARG A 164 -18.18 3.52 9.39
CA ARG A 164 -19.44 2.84 9.75
C ARG A 164 -20.65 3.38 9.00
N ALA A 165 -20.74 4.71 8.83
CA ALA A 165 -21.86 5.33 8.13
C ALA A 165 -21.86 4.93 6.65
N VAL A 166 -20.73 5.09 5.96
CA VAL A 166 -20.59 4.77 4.54
C VAL A 166 -20.72 3.26 4.26
N ALA A 167 -20.18 2.41 5.14
CA ALA A 167 -20.30 0.96 4.98
C ALA A 167 -21.74 0.45 5.10
N ALA A 168 -22.60 1.16 5.81
CA ALA A 168 -24.03 0.83 5.90
C ALA A 168 -24.75 1.06 4.56
N ASP A 169 -24.36 2.08 3.80
CA ASP A 169 -24.94 2.40 2.50
C ASP A 169 -24.42 1.49 1.37
N LEU A 170 -23.18 0.99 1.51
CA LEU A 170 -22.45 0.31 0.44
C LEU A 170 -22.03 -1.11 0.86
N PRO A 171 -22.98 -2.01 1.12
CA PRO A 171 -22.68 -3.34 1.64
C PRO A 171 -21.86 -4.23 0.68
N GLU A 172 -21.85 -3.92 -0.61
CA GLU A 172 -21.06 -4.61 -1.63
C GLU A 172 -19.62 -4.13 -1.73
N LEU A 173 -19.29 -2.99 -1.10
CA LEU A 173 -17.94 -2.42 -1.09
C LEU A 173 -17.26 -2.64 0.26
N GLU A 174 -15.96 -2.58 0.25
CA GLU A 174 -15.14 -2.53 1.43
C GLU A 174 -14.82 -1.09 1.79
N VAL A 175 -15.18 -0.65 2.99
CA VAL A 175 -14.90 0.69 3.49
C VAL A 175 -13.95 0.58 4.68
N ARG A 176 -12.79 1.19 4.60
CA ARG A 176 -11.74 1.09 5.62
C ARG A 176 -11.17 2.45 5.98
N ALA A 177 -10.73 2.60 7.22
CA ALA A 177 -9.86 3.70 7.59
C ALA A 177 -8.52 3.52 6.90
N GLY A 178 -8.11 4.51 6.10
CA GLY A 178 -6.82 4.56 5.42
C GLY A 178 -5.71 5.10 6.32
N GLY A 179 -4.97 6.11 5.85
CA GLY A 179 -3.97 6.82 6.67
C GLY A 179 -4.58 7.60 7.84
N THR A 180 -3.89 8.62 8.31
CA THR A 180 -4.29 9.38 9.52
C THR A 180 -5.56 10.22 9.36
N THR A 181 -5.99 10.52 8.12
CA THR A 181 -7.15 11.38 7.82
C THR A 181 -8.08 10.81 6.75
N SER A 182 -7.82 9.58 6.30
CA SER A 182 -8.44 9.04 5.09
C SER A 182 -9.43 7.92 5.40
N VAL A 183 -10.43 7.81 4.53
CA VAL A 183 -11.31 6.63 4.38
C VAL A 183 -11.20 6.16 2.94
N ASP A 184 -10.97 4.88 2.77
CA ASP A 184 -10.79 4.23 1.47
C ASP A 184 -11.97 3.29 1.19
N ILE A 185 -12.48 3.34 -0.05
CA ILE A 185 -13.55 2.47 -0.54
C ILE A 185 -13.02 1.70 -1.74
N SER A 186 -13.17 0.38 -1.73
CA SER A 186 -12.76 -0.52 -2.81
C SER A 186 -13.72 -1.69 -2.96
N LEU A 187 -13.53 -2.51 -3.97
CA LEU A 187 -14.24 -3.79 -4.06
C LEU A 187 -13.86 -4.68 -2.88
N ARG A 188 -14.82 -5.47 -2.35
CA ARG A 188 -14.55 -6.43 -1.29
C ARG A 188 -13.57 -7.50 -1.73
N GLY A 189 -12.72 -7.93 -0.79
CA GLY A 189 -11.74 -8.99 -1.01
C GLY A 189 -10.43 -8.52 -1.67
N TYR A 190 -10.33 -7.23 -1.98
CA TYR A 190 -9.11 -6.63 -2.52
C TYR A 190 -8.33 -5.93 -1.40
N ASP A 191 -7.48 -6.67 -0.75
CA ASP A 191 -6.58 -6.23 0.32
C ASP A 191 -5.16 -6.79 0.10
N LYS A 192 -4.29 -6.64 1.08
CA LYS A 192 -2.92 -7.17 0.95
C LYS A 192 -2.86 -8.71 0.94
N ALA A 193 -3.89 -9.42 1.42
CA ALA A 193 -3.99 -10.87 1.23
C ALA A 193 -4.25 -11.23 -0.23
N PHE A 194 -5.14 -10.49 -0.89
CA PHE A 194 -5.34 -10.62 -2.34
C PHE A 194 -4.03 -10.37 -3.09
N ALA A 195 -3.37 -9.24 -2.81
CA ALA A 195 -2.12 -8.87 -3.48
C ALA A 195 -1.02 -9.95 -3.33
N ILE A 196 -0.85 -10.51 -2.13
CA ILE A 196 0.12 -11.60 -1.88
C ILE A 196 -0.23 -12.86 -2.66
N ARG A 197 -1.52 -13.22 -2.76
CA ARG A 197 -1.94 -14.40 -3.55
C ARG A 197 -1.71 -14.19 -5.05
N GLU A 198 -2.01 -13.00 -5.57
CA GLU A 198 -1.73 -12.63 -6.97
C GLU A 198 -0.23 -12.62 -7.26
N LEU A 199 0.60 -12.10 -6.34
CA LEU A 199 2.04 -12.16 -6.46
C LEU A 199 2.53 -13.62 -6.47
N ALA A 200 2.05 -14.46 -5.56
CA ALA A 200 2.37 -15.88 -5.49
C ALA A 200 2.02 -16.60 -6.79
N ALA A 201 0.81 -16.36 -7.32
CA ALA A 201 0.36 -16.91 -8.58
C ALA A 201 1.22 -16.45 -9.77
N SER A 202 1.59 -15.15 -9.82
CA SER A 202 2.41 -14.60 -10.90
C SER A 202 3.85 -15.11 -10.91
N LEU A 203 4.34 -15.56 -9.74
CA LEU A 203 5.69 -16.13 -9.55
C LEU A 203 5.71 -17.67 -9.58
N ASP A 204 4.55 -18.31 -9.67
CA ASP A 204 4.40 -19.77 -9.49
C ASP A 204 5.00 -20.26 -8.17
N LEU A 205 4.73 -19.55 -7.08
CA LEU A 205 5.22 -19.82 -5.75
C LEU A 205 4.08 -20.06 -4.75
N PRO A 206 4.27 -20.94 -3.76
CA PRO A 206 3.38 -20.95 -2.60
C PRO A 206 3.57 -19.67 -1.77
N VAL A 207 2.48 -19.18 -1.15
CA VAL A 207 2.47 -17.92 -0.38
C VAL A 207 3.50 -17.93 0.76
N ASP A 208 3.74 -19.08 1.40
CA ASP A 208 4.71 -19.26 2.47
C ASP A 208 6.18 -19.17 2.03
N ARG A 209 6.44 -18.95 0.75
CA ARG A 209 7.75 -18.65 0.16
C ARG A 209 7.97 -17.15 -0.07
N ILE A 210 6.97 -16.34 0.21
CA ILE A 210 7.04 -14.88 0.10
C ILE A 210 7.17 -14.31 1.51
N MET A 211 8.22 -13.52 1.74
CA MET A 211 8.33 -12.66 2.92
C MET A 211 7.52 -11.39 2.66
N PHE A 212 6.67 -10.99 3.60
CA PHE A 212 6.00 -9.70 3.56
C PHE A 212 6.46 -8.82 4.73
N VAL A 213 6.91 -7.62 4.43
CA VAL A 213 7.44 -6.64 5.39
C VAL A 213 6.52 -5.44 5.45
N GLY A 214 6.07 -5.07 6.65
CA GLY A 214 5.16 -3.94 6.84
C GLY A 214 5.18 -3.39 8.27
N ASP A 215 4.69 -2.14 8.44
CA ASP A 215 4.67 -1.45 9.73
C ASP A 215 3.36 -1.65 10.52
N ARG A 216 2.28 -2.10 9.85
CA ARG A 216 0.95 -2.25 10.44
C ARG A 216 0.47 -3.69 10.49
N MET A 217 1.22 -4.53 11.23
CA MET A 217 0.98 -5.98 11.39
C MET A 217 0.04 -6.34 12.55
N SER A 218 -0.60 -5.39 13.22
CA SER A 218 -1.66 -5.66 14.20
C SER A 218 -2.97 -6.09 13.51
N PRO A 219 -3.88 -6.82 14.19
CA PRO A 219 -5.14 -7.31 13.58
C PRO A 219 -6.02 -6.24 12.92
N ASP A 220 -5.91 -4.99 13.35
CA ASP A 220 -6.58 -3.82 12.77
C ASP A 220 -5.73 -3.09 11.71
N GLY A 221 -4.51 -3.54 11.46
CA GLY A 221 -3.57 -2.97 10.48
C GLY A 221 -3.82 -3.47 9.06
N ASN A 222 -3.53 -2.63 8.09
CA ASN A 222 -3.70 -2.97 6.67
C ASN A 222 -2.67 -3.97 6.13
N ASP A 223 -1.62 -4.29 6.90
CA ASP A 223 -0.60 -5.30 6.56
C ASP A 223 -0.95 -6.69 7.09
N TYR A 224 -1.78 -6.75 8.12
CA TYR A 224 -2.16 -8.01 8.77
C TYR A 224 -2.79 -9.04 7.81
N PRO A 225 -3.65 -8.65 6.84
CA PRO A 225 -4.18 -9.60 5.85
C PRO A 225 -3.10 -10.35 5.06
N ALA A 226 -1.92 -9.75 4.82
CA ALA A 226 -0.82 -10.46 4.16
C ALA A 226 -0.27 -11.60 5.05
N ALA A 227 -0.21 -11.40 6.37
CA ALA A 227 0.15 -12.45 7.31
C ALA A 227 -0.91 -13.55 7.37
N GLU A 228 -2.20 -13.19 7.42
CA GLU A 228 -3.32 -14.14 7.40
C GLU A 228 -3.36 -14.99 6.13
N ALA A 229 -2.89 -14.43 5.01
CA ALA A 229 -2.75 -15.18 3.76
C ALA A 229 -1.69 -16.28 3.83
N GLY A 230 -0.85 -16.31 4.87
CA GLY A 230 0.19 -17.32 5.09
C GLY A 230 1.60 -16.91 4.63
N SER A 231 1.83 -15.62 4.31
CA SER A 231 3.18 -15.12 4.01
C SER A 231 4.09 -15.17 5.24
N LEU A 232 5.40 -15.13 5.03
CA LEU A 232 6.38 -14.95 6.11
C LEU A 232 6.39 -13.48 6.54
N ALA A 233 5.44 -13.09 7.38
CA ALA A 233 5.24 -11.70 7.78
C ALA A 233 6.33 -11.22 8.75
N VAL A 234 6.88 -10.04 8.48
CA VAL A 234 7.87 -9.35 9.32
C VAL A 234 7.36 -7.96 9.64
N HIS A 235 7.17 -7.67 10.92
CA HIS A 235 6.86 -6.33 11.40
C HIS A 235 8.12 -5.50 11.49
N VAL A 236 8.05 -4.26 11.00
CA VAL A 236 9.08 -3.22 11.13
C VAL A 236 8.49 -1.96 11.73
N THR A 237 9.33 -1.13 12.34
CA THR A 237 8.90 0.12 12.99
C THR A 237 9.16 1.35 12.13
N GLY A 238 9.75 1.17 10.95
CA GLY A 238 10.07 2.23 10.02
C GLY A 238 11.17 1.85 9.03
N PRO A 239 11.52 2.78 8.13
CA PRO A 239 12.52 2.53 7.08
C PRO A 239 13.90 2.11 7.61
N GLU A 240 14.31 2.63 8.77
CA GLU A 240 15.59 2.29 9.38
C GLU A 240 15.64 0.82 9.85
N ASP A 241 14.49 0.29 10.29
CA ASP A 241 14.35 -1.12 10.67
C ASP A 241 14.34 -2.02 9.44
N THR A 242 13.59 -1.60 8.41
CA THR A 242 13.58 -2.26 7.10
C THR A 242 14.98 -2.32 6.48
N ALA A 243 15.78 -1.25 6.62
CA ALA A 243 17.15 -1.25 6.10
C ALA A 243 18.02 -2.33 6.76
N ARG A 244 17.92 -2.51 8.09
CA ARG A 244 18.63 -3.58 8.80
C ARG A 244 18.22 -4.96 8.29
N LEU A 245 16.93 -5.17 8.06
CA LEU A 245 16.42 -6.40 7.49
C LEU A 245 16.98 -6.62 6.07
N CYS A 246 17.00 -5.57 5.23
CA CYS A 246 17.58 -5.65 3.89
C CYS A 246 19.07 -6.03 3.93
N ASP A 247 19.86 -5.42 4.83
CA ASP A 247 21.28 -5.75 5.00
C ASP A 247 21.47 -7.24 5.37
N GLU A 248 20.62 -7.77 6.26
CA GLU A 248 20.65 -9.17 6.62
C GLU A 248 20.25 -10.10 5.47
N LEU A 249 19.25 -9.73 4.68
CA LEU A 249 18.82 -10.51 3.50
C LEU A 249 19.92 -10.52 2.42
N ILE A 250 20.46 -9.35 2.10
CA ILE A 250 21.54 -9.22 1.11
C ILE A 250 22.74 -10.09 1.51
N ALA A 251 23.21 -9.99 2.75
CA ALA A 251 24.37 -10.75 3.25
C ALA A 251 24.18 -12.28 3.17
N ARG A 252 22.94 -12.78 3.13
CA ARG A 252 22.65 -14.22 3.10
C ARG A 252 22.22 -14.74 1.75
N LEU A 253 21.79 -13.88 0.86
CA LEU A 253 21.33 -14.23 -0.49
C LEU A 253 22.42 -14.03 -1.55
N SER A 254 23.45 -13.20 -1.23
CA SER A 254 24.66 -13.05 -2.03
C SER A 254 25.62 -14.21 -1.80
#